data_20f476cf208500e9f5a2810087b63e6c
#
_entry.id   20f476cf208500e9f5a2810087b63e6c
#
_cell.length_a   1.000
_cell.length_b   1.000
_cell.length_c   1.000
_cell.angle_alpha   90.00
_cell.angle_beta   90.00
_cell.angle_gamma   90.00
#
_symmetry.space_group_name_H-M   'P 1'
#
loop_
_entity.id
_entity.type
_entity.pdbx_description
1 polymer ?
#
loop_
_entity_poly.entity_id
_entity_poly.type
_entity_poly.pdbx_seq_one_letter_code
_entity_poly.pdbx_strand_id
1 'polypeptide(L)'
;MTVRFQAFHSIKAIGQREVLFNWSRTNPLGALEQVWRPKNRDELQQLLRENPERKLRLIGSGLSFEPIHSVYAEGSQALLVDLHHLRGQLAQTADTVTYQAGTPLDTVYADLIAMERMLPASPGVIGIQTLGGALSTGTHGQGLHQSALCDAVAAMTVMLASGDIIRVDRTDARFGAFVMGMGMLGILLDVTLQTVPNRIMRCTKFTTDYPFLLAHNERLNREHAFVKSWWFAWTGESHIWLVDPASEEEVARYRAGGSEPLLLEGDIDARMNATIDATLQKMAKDTKDEALAGEHFETVRRFKDASDLVGNVYQILCKGIPAPQINCEVAVPLHRMNEALETLQAWQQANPGVLHYPFILRCTGPSKAWLSAAYDQSVCWIGFLVYLAADGTFVNGSMEQMRELQQLLVPLGGIPHFGKHLAMDLYDFPALLPRWHDFLALKGELDPHGRFENRWLADLFANR
;
A
#
# COMPACT_ATOMS: atom_id res chain seq x y z
N MET A 1 3.43 22.56 1.91
CA MET A 1 1.96 22.53 1.73
C MET A 1 1.56 21.07 1.69
N THR A 2 0.90 20.57 2.73
CA THR A 2 0.39 19.19 2.73
C THR A 2 -0.86 19.20 1.86
N VAL A 3 -0.82 18.55 0.70
CA VAL A 3 -2.02 18.36 -0.12
C VAL A 3 -2.99 17.49 0.69
N ARG A 4 -4.00 18.11 1.28
CA ARG A 4 -5.07 17.39 1.97
C ARG A 4 -6.00 16.84 0.90
N PHE A 5 -5.90 15.54 0.63
CA PHE A 5 -6.92 14.83 -0.13
C PHE A 5 -8.22 14.77 0.70
N GLN A 6 -9.21 15.59 0.35
CA GLN A 6 -10.40 15.78 1.17
C GLN A 6 -11.48 14.70 1.01
N ALA A 7 -11.41 13.83 0.03
CA ALA A 7 -12.41 12.79 -0.17
C ALA A 7 -11.78 11.49 -0.62
N PHE A 8 -11.68 10.52 0.28
CA PHE A 8 -11.21 9.17 -0.01
C PHE A 8 -12.24 8.33 -0.75
N HIS A 9 -13.49 8.71 -0.68
CA HIS A 9 -14.60 8.06 -1.34
C HIS A 9 -15.33 9.04 -2.24
N SER A 10 -15.87 8.56 -3.33
CA SER A 10 -16.82 9.32 -4.14
C SER A 10 -18.21 8.71 -4.00
N ILE A 11 -19.23 9.56 -4.11
CA ILE A 11 -20.64 9.14 -4.12
C ILE A 11 -21.15 9.35 -5.53
N LYS A 12 -21.77 8.33 -6.10
CA LYS A 12 -22.42 8.37 -7.41
C LYS A 12 -23.84 7.84 -7.28
N ALA A 13 -24.78 8.44 -8.02
CA ALA A 13 -26.11 7.89 -8.15
C ALA A 13 -26.11 6.68 -9.08
N ILE A 14 -26.66 5.55 -8.61
CA ILE A 14 -26.96 4.37 -9.43
C ILE A 14 -28.46 4.10 -9.28
N GLY A 15 -29.22 4.42 -10.32
CA GLY A 15 -30.69 4.44 -10.25
C GLY A 15 -31.16 5.47 -9.22
N GLN A 16 -31.94 5.02 -8.23
CA GLN A 16 -32.46 5.88 -7.16
C GLN A 16 -31.58 5.85 -5.87
N ARG A 17 -30.45 5.14 -5.89
CA ARG A 17 -29.58 4.96 -4.71
C ARG A 17 -28.30 5.77 -4.84
N GLU A 18 -27.87 6.37 -3.74
CA GLU A 18 -26.52 6.93 -3.61
C GLU A 18 -25.56 5.83 -3.19
N VAL A 19 -24.54 5.61 -4.00
CA VAL A 19 -23.56 4.52 -3.84
C VAL A 19 -22.19 5.10 -3.58
N LEU A 20 -21.54 4.59 -2.54
CA LEU A 20 -20.18 4.88 -2.19
C LEU A 20 -19.22 4.11 -3.10
N PHE A 21 -18.21 4.78 -3.61
CA PHE A 21 -17.13 4.19 -4.44
C PHE A 21 -15.79 4.28 -3.74
N ASN A 22 -14.87 3.38 -4.10
CA ASN A 22 -13.48 3.45 -3.68
C ASN A 22 -12.81 4.74 -4.20
N TRP A 23 -11.60 5.03 -3.70
CA TRP A 23 -10.85 6.24 -4.08
C TRP A 23 -10.62 6.36 -5.59
N SER A 24 -10.31 5.27 -6.28
CA SER A 24 -10.13 5.25 -7.74
C SER A 24 -11.43 5.39 -8.53
N ARG A 25 -12.60 5.39 -7.87
CA ARG A 25 -13.94 5.50 -8.47
C ARG A 25 -14.33 4.34 -9.39
N THR A 26 -13.62 3.21 -9.29
CA THR A 26 -13.80 2.06 -10.17
C THR A 26 -14.72 0.99 -9.58
N ASN A 27 -14.77 0.88 -8.24
CA ASN A 27 -15.56 -0.14 -7.57
C ASN A 27 -16.63 0.46 -6.66
N PRO A 28 -17.90 0.08 -6.83
CA PRO A 28 -18.96 0.40 -5.86
C PRO A 28 -18.72 -0.40 -4.57
N LEU A 29 -18.81 0.27 -3.43
CA LEU A 29 -18.57 -0.32 -2.13
C LEU A 29 -19.85 -0.75 -1.42
N GLY A 30 -20.91 0.05 -1.55
CA GLY A 30 -22.21 -0.16 -0.96
C GLY A 30 -23.06 1.09 -1.07
N ALA A 31 -24.37 0.96 -0.96
CA ALA A 31 -25.25 2.10 -0.90
C ALA A 31 -25.09 2.82 0.46
N LEU A 32 -25.34 4.13 0.51
CA LEU A 32 -25.13 4.92 1.73
C LEU A 32 -25.95 4.40 2.93
N GLU A 33 -27.12 3.85 2.70
CA GLU A 33 -27.97 3.23 3.73
C GLU A 33 -27.38 1.94 4.29
N GLN A 34 -26.36 1.34 3.64
CA GLN A 34 -25.63 0.18 4.14
C GLN A 34 -24.44 0.56 5.03
N VAL A 35 -24.02 1.83 5.00
CA VAL A 35 -22.88 2.32 5.76
C VAL A 35 -23.25 2.51 7.21
N TRP A 36 -22.54 1.84 8.10
CA TRP A 36 -22.74 1.96 9.52
C TRP A 36 -21.46 2.37 10.24
N ARG A 37 -21.57 3.36 11.14
CA ARG A 37 -20.46 3.96 11.88
C ARG A 37 -20.66 3.80 13.39
N PRO A 38 -20.18 2.70 14.00
CA PRO A 38 -20.28 2.51 15.43
C PRO A 38 -19.53 3.61 16.18
N LYS A 39 -20.14 4.18 17.21
CA LYS A 39 -19.53 5.23 18.02
C LYS A 39 -18.49 4.69 19.01
N ASN A 40 -18.65 3.41 19.39
CA ASN A 40 -17.78 2.74 20.33
C ASN A 40 -17.78 1.23 20.10
N ARG A 41 -16.97 0.51 20.87
CA ARG A 41 -16.82 -0.94 20.80
C ARG A 41 -18.10 -1.68 21.14
N ASP A 42 -18.89 -1.18 22.09
CA ASP A 42 -20.11 -1.85 22.58
C ASP A 42 -21.20 -1.81 21.50
N GLU A 43 -21.38 -0.68 20.82
CA GLU A 43 -22.29 -0.59 19.67
C GLU A 43 -21.88 -1.56 18.55
N LEU A 44 -20.57 -1.69 18.27
CA LEU A 44 -20.08 -2.64 17.28
C LEU A 44 -20.36 -4.07 17.67
N GLN A 45 -20.13 -4.43 18.94
CA GLN A 45 -20.40 -5.76 19.49
C GLN A 45 -21.90 -6.07 19.47
N GLN A 46 -22.72 -5.12 19.86
CA GLN A 46 -24.17 -5.23 19.81
C GLN A 46 -24.67 -5.48 18.38
N LEU A 47 -24.18 -4.72 17.40
CA LEU A 47 -24.50 -4.93 15.99
C LEU A 47 -24.23 -6.37 15.55
N LEU A 48 -23.06 -6.90 15.87
CA LEU A 48 -22.69 -8.26 15.50
C LEU A 48 -23.60 -9.30 16.12
N ARG A 49 -23.97 -9.14 17.40
CA ARG A 49 -24.84 -10.06 18.13
C ARG A 49 -26.29 -10.02 17.67
N GLU A 50 -26.80 -8.82 17.36
CA GLU A 50 -28.17 -8.63 16.90
C GLU A 50 -28.39 -9.02 15.42
N ASN A 51 -27.31 -9.14 14.65
CA ASN A 51 -27.38 -9.43 13.22
C ASN A 51 -26.46 -10.61 12.84
N PRO A 52 -26.62 -11.82 13.42
CA PRO A 52 -25.69 -12.92 13.23
C PRO A 52 -25.62 -13.42 11.79
N GLU A 53 -26.70 -13.25 11.01
CA GLU A 53 -26.79 -13.71 9.61
C GLU A 53 -26.34 -12.67 8.59
N ARG A 54 -26.06 -11.42 9.01
CA ARG A 54 -25.68 -10.37 8.06
C ARG A 54 -24.22 -10.48 7.68
N LYS A 55 -23.98 -10.46 6.38
CA LYS A 55 -22.62 -10.22 5.85
C LYS A 55 -22.20 -8.79 6.11
N LEU A 56 -20.92 -8.60 6.38
CA LEU A 56 -20.35 -7.27 6.58
C LEU A 56 -18.91 -7.17 6.06
N ARG A 57 -18.56 -5.98 5.60
CA ARG A 57 -17.18 -5.63 5.26
C ARG A 57 -16.77 -4.36 5.99
N LEU A 58 -15.49 -4.28 6.27
CA LEU A 58 -14.89 -3.11 6.89
C LEU A 58 -14.34 -2.18 5.83
N ILE A 59 -14.56 -0.90 6.01
CA ILE A 59 -13.98 0.13 5.18
C ILE A 59 -13.07 1.03 6.00
N GLY A 60 -11.87 1.28 5.48
CA GLY A 60 -10.99 2.36 5.91
C GLY A 60 -11.10 3.54 4.95
N SER A 61 -9.98 4.00 4.42
CA SER A 61 -9.93 5.13 3.48
C SER A 61 -10.33 4.77 2.03
N GLY A 62 -10.73 3.52 1.76
CA GLY A 62 -11.21 3.08 0.46
C GLY A 62 -10.17 3.07 -0.65
N LEU A 63 -8.91 2.84 -0.31
CA LEU A 63 -7.77 2.94 -1.25
C LEU A 63 -7.45 1.64 -2.00
N SER A 64 -8.05 0.51 -1.61
CA SER A 64 -7.88 -0.76 -2.34
C SER A 64 -8.52 -0.66 -3.72
N PHE A 65 -7.84 -1.24 -4.72
CA PHE A 65 -8.26 -1.16 -6.11
C PHE A 65 -9.26 -2.26 -6.48
N GLU A 66 -9.24 -3.39 -5.78
CA GLU A 66 -10.21 -4.47 -5.92
C GLU A 66 -11.39 -4.30 -4.95
N PRO A 67 -12.55 -4.93 -5.21
CA PRO A 67 -13.73 -4.82 -4.36
C PRO A 67 -13.63 -5.62 -3.04
N ILE A 68 -12.43 -5.75 -2.50
CA ILE A 68 -12.12 -6.52 -1.27
C ILE A 68 -12.98 -6.08 -0.07
N HIS A 69 -13.36 -4.82 -0.01
CA HIS A 69 -14.15 -4.22 1.06
C HIS A 69 -15.59 -3.87 0.64
N SER A 70 -16.03 -4.32 -0.55
CA SER A 70 -17.37 -4.03 -1.07
C SER A 70 -18.42 -4.96 -0.48
N VAL A 71 -19.61 -4.39 -0.23
CA VAL A 71 -20.85 -5.14 0.05
C VAL A 71 -21.90 -4.93 -1.03
N TYR A 72 -21.56 -4.20 -2.11
CA TYR A 72 -22.51 -3.81 -3.13
C TYR A 72 -23.19 -5.02 -3.82
N ALA A 73 -22.43 -6.09 -4.04
CA ALA A 73 -22.94 -7.33 -4.65
C ALA A 73 -23.61 -8.29 -3.66
N GLU A 74 -23.57 -7.99 -2.35
CA GLU A 74 -24.06 -8.89 -1.27
C GLU A 74 -25.56 -8.64 -0.93
N GLY A 75 -26.20 -7.72 -1.64
CA GLY A 75 -27.58 -7.36 -1.41
C GLY A 75 -27.78 -6.29 -0.32
N SER A 76 -29.03 -5.81 -0.19
CA SER A 76 -29.34 -4.65 0.66
C SER A 76 -29.18 -4.89 2.16
N GLN A 77 -29.09 -6.13 2.58
CA GLN A 77 -28.96 -6.49 4.00
C GLN A 77 -27.50 -6.55 4.47
N ALA A 78 -26.53 -6.57 3.56
CA ALA A 78 -25.13 -6.52 3.93
C ALA A 78 -24.72 -5.13 4.44
N LEU A 79 -23.75 -5.09 5.36
CA LEU A 79 -23.32 -3.86 6.04
C LEU A 79 -21.89 -3.50 5.67
N LEU A 80 -21.69 -2.21 5.39
CA LEU A 80 -20.37 -1.61 5.24
C LEU A 80 -20.03 -0.86 6.54
N VAL A 81 -19.13 -1.43 7.33
CA VAL A 81 -18.77 -0.89 8.65
C VAL A 81 -17.57 0.04 8.54
N ASP A 82 -17.74 1.29 8.92
CA ASP A 82 -16.72 2.32 8.95
C ASP A 82 -16.32 2.62 10.41
N LEU A 83 -15.07 2.33 10.76
CA LEU A 83 -14.53 2.55 12.11
C LEU A 83 -14.12 4.01 12.37
N HIS A 84 -14.73 4.97 11.69
CA HIS A 84 -14.38 6.39 11.77
C HIS A 84 -14.36 6.95 13.20
N HIS A 85 -15.21 6.45 14.10
CA HIS A 85 -15.24 6.89 15.50
C HIS A 85 -14.30 6.10 16.41
N LEU A 86 -13.75 4.98 15.94
CA LEU A 86 -12.81 4.13 16.67
C LEU A 86 -11.38 4.45 16.24
N ARG A 87 -10.88 5.62 16.62
CA ARG A 87 -9.56 6.14 16.26
C ARG A 87 -8.90 6.91 17.40
N GLY A 88 -7.58 6.96 17.37
CA GLY A 88 -6.73 7.65 18.36
C GLY A 88 -5.83 6.68 19.11
N GLN A 89 -4.90 7.24 19.85
CA GLN A 89 -3.99 6.52 20.72
C GLN A 89 -4.73 6.07 21.99
N LEU A 90 -4.49 4.84 22.42
CA LEU A 90 -5.08 4.26 23.64
C LEU A 90 -4.05 4.14 24.77
N ALA A 91 -2.82 3.73 24.45
CA ALA A 91 -1.78 3.51 25.44
C ALA A 91 -0.39 3.63 24.80
N GLN A 92 0.61 3.85 25.64
CA GLN A 92 2.02 3.81 25.24
C GLN A 92 2.88 3.26 26.37
N THR A 93 3.99 2.63 25.98
CA THR A 93 5.10 2.23 26.85
C THR A 93 6.41 2.83 26.32
N ALA A 94 7.55 2.43 26.87
CA ALA A 94 8.84 2.87 26.36
C ALA A 94 9.11 2.44 24.91
N ASP A 95 8.56 1.33 24.46
CA ASP A 95 8.86 0.69 23.18
C ASP A 95 7.63 0.31 22.34
N THR A 96 6.43 0.55 22.85
CA THR A 96 5.18 0.28 22.12
C THR A 96 4.18 1.43 22.21
N VAL A 97 3.33 1.53 21.19
CA VAL A 97 2.17 2.44 21.18
C VAL A 97 0.95 1.68 20.67
N THR A 98 -0.18 1.82 21.35
CA THR A 98 -1.45 1.18 20.96
C THR A 98 -2.40 2.22 20.38
N TYR A 99 -2.92 1.94 19.18
CA TYR A 99 -3.92 2.74 18.49
C TYR A 99 -5.18 1.95 18.18
N GLN A 100 -6.31 2.62 18.15
CA GLN A 100 -7.52 2.07 17.56
C GLN A 100 -7.35 1.87 16.06
N ALA A 101 -7.92 0.80 15.50
CA ALA A 101 -7.68 0.38 14.10
C ALA A 101 -8.17 1.38 13.04
N GLY A 102 -9.16 2.23 13.35
CA GLY A 102 -9.64 3.30 12.48
C GLY A 102 -8.71 4.53 12.40
N THR A 103 -7.59 4.55 13.14
CA THR A 103 -6.65 5.68 13.16
C THR A 103 -5.93 5.81 11.81
N PRO A 104 -5.91 6.99 11.17
CA PRO A 104 -5.09 7.23 9.97
C PRO A 104 -3.60 7.10 10.27
N LEU A 105 -2.83 6.55 9.33
CA LEU A 105 -1.37 6.43 9.49
C LEU A 105 -0.68 7.81 9.62
N ASP A 106 -1.19 8.85 8.98
CA ASP A 106 -0.67 10.22 9.16
C ASP A 106 -0.72 10.66 10.63
N THR A 107 -1.80 10.30 11.34
CA THR A 107 -1.92 10.56 12.79
C THR A 107 -0.90 9.73 13.56
N VAL A 108 -0.78 8.44 13.24
CA VAL A 108 0.22 7.56 13.87
C VAL A 108 1.62 8.12 13.69
N TYR A 109 1.97 8.54 12.47
CA TYR A 109 3.30 9.07 12.18
C TYR A 109 3.55 10.42 12.86
N ALA A 110 2.56 11.30 12.91
CA ALA A 110 2.66 12.57 13.61
C ALA A 110 2.90 12.39 15.13
N ASP A 111 2.16 11.48 15.75
CA ASP A 111 2.31 11.13 17.16
C ASP A 111 3.69 10.52 17.44
N LEU A 112 4.15 9.60 16.59
CA LEU A 112 5.48 9.00 16.73
C LEU A 112 6.61 10.03 16.59
N ILE A 113 6.51 10.96 15.66
CA ILE A 113 7.46 12.07 15.52
C ILE A 113 7.49 12.91 16.79
N ALA A 114 6.33 13.26 17.35
CA ALA A 114 6.21 14.06 18.58
C ALA A 114 6.79 13.32 19.80
N MET A 115 6.77 11.99 19.81
CA MET A 115 7.35 11.15 20.85
C MET A 115 8.85 10.83 20.63
N GLU A 116 9.48 11.37 19.60
CA GLU A 116 10.83 11.00 19.14
C GLU A 116 10.98 9.48 18.89
N ARG A 117 9.93 8.85 18.33
CA ARG A 117 9.85 7.43 18.00
C ARG A 117 9.61 7.23 16.51
N MET A 118 9.91 6.03 16.02
CA MET A 118 9.56 5.57 14.69
C MET A 118 9.20 4.08 14.71
N LEU A 119 8.55 3.61 13.66
CA LEU A 119 8.33 2.18 13.47
C LEU A 119 9.62 1.51 12.99
N PRO A 120 9.84 0.23 13.32
CA PRO A 120 10.94 -0.55 12.76
C PRO A 120 10.68 -0.98 11.31
N ALA A 121 9.69 -0.42 10.65
CA ALA A 121 9.33 -0.65 9.26
C ALA A 121 9.25 0.69 8.53
N SER A 122 9.71 0.74 7.28
CA SER A 122 9.58 1.96 6.49
C SER A 122 8.12 2.20 6.12
N PRO A 123 7.68 3.47 6.04
CA PRO A 123 6.33 3.78 5.62
C PRO A 123 6.13 3.41 4.15
N GLY A 124 4.90 3.04 3.80
CA GLY A 124 4.42 3.12 2.43
C GLY A 124 4.33 4.58 1.95
N VAL A 125 3.88 4.77 0.71
CA VAL A 125 3.79 6.13 0.12
C VAL A 125 2.63 6.93 0.71
N ILE A 126 1.57 6.27 1.21
CA ILE A 126 0.26 6.87 1.49
C ILE A 126 -0.02 6.88 2.99
N GLY A 127 -0.02 8.06 3.60
CA GLY A 127 -0.31 8.23 5.03
C GLY A 127 -1.79 8.27 5.41
N ILE A 128 -2.68 8.45 4.44
CA ILE A 128 -4.13 8.58 4.68
C ILE A 128 -4.85 7.24 4.88
N GLN A 129 -4.16 6.09 4.74
CA GLN A 129 -4.72 4.78 5.06
C GLN A 129 -5.06 4.70 6.55
N THR A 130 -6.15 4.01 6.90
CA THR A 130 -6.36 3.61 8.30
C THR A 130 -5.39 2.49 8.68
N LEU A 131 -4.97 2.46 9.94
CA LEU A 131 -4.06 1.44 10.46
C LEU A 131 -4.58 0.02 10.20
N GLY A 132 -5.83 -0.25 10.53
CA GLY A 132 -6.46 -1.56 10.29
C GLY A 132 -6.52 -1.92 8.80
N GLY A 133 -6.83 -0.96 7.93
CA GLY A 133 -6.86 -1.17 6.48
C GLY A 133 -5.47 -1.44 5.91
N ALA A 134 -4.46 -0.70 6.34
CA ALA A 134 -3.08 -0.86 5.91
C ALA A 134 -2.50 -2.23 6.30
N LEU A 135 -2.77 -2.69 7.53
CA LEU A 135 -2.37 -4.02 7.99
C LEU A 135 -3.08 -5.12 7.21
N SER A 136 -4.39 -5.02 7.07
CA SER A 136 -5.23 -6.08 6.46
C SER A 136 -4.81 -6.47 5.04
N THR A 137 -4.19 -5.55 4.28
CA THR A 137 -3.76 -5.77 2.90
C THR A 137 -2.26 -5.81 2.72
N GLY A 138 -1.46 -5.76 3.80
CA GLY A 138 -0.01 -5.91 3.74
C GLY A 138 0.73 -4.67 3.22
N THR A 139 0.29 -3.47 3.61
CA THR A 139 1.02 -2.23 3.27
C THR A 139 2.49 -2.34 3.67
N HIS A 140 3.37 -2.07 2.72
CA HIS A 140 4.81 -2.13 2.90
C HIS A 140 5.48 -0.84 2.38
N GLY A 141 6.68 -0.60 2.85
CA GLY A 141 7.58 0.43 2.33
C GLY A 141 8.68 -0.15 1.46
N GLN A 142 9.91 0.18 1.80
CA GLN A 142 11.15 -0.28 1.17
C GLN A 142 12.22 -0.52 2.24
N GLY A 143 13.19 -1.39 1.95
CA GLY A 143 14.32 -1.74 2.82
C GLY A 143 14.41 -3.22 3.11
N LEU A 144 15.52 -3.86 2.71
CA LEU A 144 15.76 -5.31 2.90
C LEU A 144 15.90 -5.72 4.37
N HIS A 145 16.27 -4.78 5.24
CA HIS A 145 16.42 -5.03 6.68
C HIS A 145 15.10 -4.88 7.44
N GLN A 146 14.02 -4.63 6.73
CA GLN A 146 12.70 -4.42 7.28
C GLN A 146 11.67 -5.14 6.40
N SER A 147 10.57 -5.50 7.00
CA SER A 147 9.46 -6.11 6.32
C SER A 147 8.28 -5.12 6.12
N ALA A 148 7.08 -5.63 5.98
CA ALA A 148 5.88 -4.83 5.88
C ALA A 148 5.48 -4.19 7.22
N LEU A 149 4.49 -3.28 7.19
CA LEU A 149 3.95 -2.63 8.39
C LEU A 149 3.43 -3.66 9.41
N CYS A 150 2.88 -4.79 8.94
CA CYS A 150 2.36 -5.86 9.80
C CYS A 150 3.44 -6.48 10.71
N ASP A 151 4.71 -6.44 10.32
CA ASP A 151 5.80 -6.97 11.15
C ASP A 151 6.21 -6.01 12.29
N ALA A 152 5.73 -4.76 12.28
CA ALA A 152 5.82 -3.85 13.42
C ALA A 152 4.75 -4.11 14.49
N VAL A 153 3.77 -4.97 14.25
CA VAL A 153 2.71 -5.29 15.22
C VAL A 153 3.27 -6.17 16.33
N ALA A 154 3.04 -5.77 17.58
CA ALA A 154 3.37 -6.55 18.78
C ALA A 154 2.15 -7.35 19.28
N ALA A 155 0.96 -6.75 19.24
CA ALA A 155 -0.29 -7.38 19.64
C ALA A 155 -1.47 -6.66 18.97
N MET A 156 -2.63 -7.29 18.99
CA MET A 156 -3.88 -6.71 18.52
C MET A 156 -5.07 -7.25 19.29
N THR A 157 -6.15 -6.49 19.34
CA THR A 157 -7.44 -6.92 19.84
C THR A 157 -8.40 -7.06 18.67
N VAL A 158 -9.05 -8.21 18.58
CA VAL A 158 -9.90 -8.60 17.45
C VAL A 158 -11.29 -8.97 17.95
N MET A 159 -12.33 -8.46 17.33
CA MET A 159 -13.71 -8.89 17.54
C MET A 159 -14.07 -9.93 16.48
N LEU A 160 -14.38 -11.13 16.90
CA LEU A 160 -14.74 -12.27 16.05
C LEU A 160 -16.16 -12.15 15.49
N ALA A 161 -16.51 -13.01 14.55
CA ALA A 161 -17.86 -13.07 13.97
C ALA A 161 -18.98 -13.33 15.01
N SER A 162 -18.67 -14.03 16.11
CA SER A 162 -19.57 -14.24 17.24
C SER A 162 -19.83 -12.98 18.08
N GLY A 163 -19.01 -11.93 17.92
CA GLY A 163 -18.97 -10.77 18.80
C GLY A 163 -18.04 -10.95 20.00
N ASP A 164 -17.36 -12.10 20.12
CA ASP A 164 -16.35 -12.29 21.16
C ASP A 164 -15.08 -11.49 20.83
N ILE A 165 -14.40 -11.06 21.88
CA ILE A 165 -13.19 -10.26 21.76
C ILE A 165 -12.01 -11.08 22.24
N ILE A 166 -11.00 -11.20 21.37
CA ILE A 166 -9.76 -11.89 21.68
C ILE A 166 -8.57 -10.94 21.58
N ARG A 167 -7.53 -11.22 22.34
CA ARG A 167 -6.22 -10.60 22.18
C ARG A 167 -5.28 -11.61 21.51
N VAL A 168 -4.57 -11.15 20.50
CA VAL A 168 -3.59 -11.95 19.75
C VAL A 168 -2.25 -11.21 19.80
N ASP A 169 -1.18 -11.88 20.18
CA ASP A 169 0.17 -11.33 20.18
C ASP A 169 1.17 -12.31 19.54
N ARG A 170 2.45 -11.94 19.51
CA ARG A 170 3.50 -12.70 18.83
C ARG A 170 3.74 -14.10 19.40
N THR A 171 3.22 -14.43 20.59
CA THR A 171 3.30 -15.76 21.17
C THR A 171 2.18 -16.69 20.69
N ASP A 172 1.10 -16.13 20.10
CA ASP A 172 0.03 -16.91 19.48
C ASP A 172 0.49 -17.46 18.13
N ALA A 173 0.41 -18.76 17.95
CA ALA A 173 0.79 -19.43 16.68
C ALA A 173 -0.02 -18.92 15.46
N ARG A 174 -1.21 -18.35 15.68
CA ARG A 174 -2.11 -17.78 14.66
C ARG A 174 -1.79 -16.31 14.33
N PHE A 175 -0.86 -15.69 15.06
CA PHE A 175 -0.56 -14.26 14.93
C PHE A 175 -0.32 -13.84 13.48
N GLY A 176 0.44 -14.63 12.71
CA GLY A 176 0.73 -14.36 11.30
C GLY A 176 -0.50 -14.32 10.39
N ALA A 177 -1.59 -14.99 10.75
CA ALA A 177 -2.86 -14.91 10.02
C ALA A 177 -3.59 -13.58 10.28
N PHE A 178 -3.59 -13.13 11.54
CA PHE A 178 -4.34 -11.93 11.93
C PHE A 178 -3.72 -10.63 11.47
N VAL A 179 -2.38 -10.54 11.39
CA VAL A 179 -1.69 -9.29 11.00
C VAL A 179 -1.92 -8.90 9.52
N MET A 180 -2.34 -9.85 8.67
CA MET A 180 -2.65 -9.61 7.26
C MET A 180 -3.77 -10.56 6.81
N GLY A 181 -4.96 -10.39 7.36
CA GLY A 181 -6.08 -11.33 7.16
C GLY A 181 -7.18 -10.81 6.23
N MET A 182 -6.97 -9.73 5.47
CA MET A 182 -7.96 -9.10 4.58
C MET A 182 -9.32 -8.84 5.24
N GLY A 183 -9.34 -8.72 6.59
CA GLY A 183 -10.55 -8.52 7.38
C GLY A 183 -11.47 -9.74 7.42
N MET A 184 -10.95 -10.96 7.18
CA MET A 184 -11.75 -12.20 7.16
C MET A 184 -11.75 -12.96 8.48
N LEU A 185 -10.82 -12.69 9.39
CA LEU A 185 -10.70 -13.37 10.68
C LEU A 185 -11.39 -12.60 11.84
N GLY A 186 -11.92 -11.42 11.54
CA GLY A 186 -12.54 -10.55 12.53
C GLY A 186 -12.28 -9.08 12.28
N ILE A 187 -12.81 -8.26 13.16
CA ILE A 187 -12.67 -6.80 13.15
C ILE A 187 -11.51 -6.40 14.05
N LEU A 188 -10.45 -5.83 13.49
CA LEU A 188 -9.38 -5.20 14.29
C LEU A 188 -9.95 -4.02 15.06
N LEU A 189 -9.89 -4.08 16.39
CA LEU A 189 -10.34 -3.00 17.28
C LEU A 189 -9.21 -2.06 17.63
N ASP A 190 -8.09 -2.62 18.05
CA ASP A 190 -6.86 -1.89 18.35
C ASP A 190 -5.61 -2.71 18.01
N VAL A 191 -4.52 -1.99 17.80
CA VAL A 191 -3.23 -2.54 17.40
C VAL A 191 -2.13 -1.91 18.25
N THR A 192 -1.32 -2.74 18.86
CA THR A 192 -0.09 -2.34 19.56
C THR A 192 1.07 -2.47 18.59
N LEU A 193 1.71 -1.35 18.28
CA LEU A 193 2.87 -1.26 17.39
C LEU A 193 4.16 -1.22 18.20
N GLN A 194 5.14 -2.01 17.80
CA GLN A 194 6.52 -1.86 18.24
C GLN A 194 7.09 -0.55 17.72
N THR A 195 7.82 0.16 18.53
CA THR A 195 8.50 1.41 18.15
C THR A 195 9.98 1.37 18.54
N VAL A 196 10.78 2.13 17.82
CA VAL A 196 12.21 2.34 18.08
C VAL A 196 12.51 3.83 18.20
N PRO A 197 13.63 4.25 18.80
CA PRO A 197 14.04 5.64 18.80
C PRO A 197 14.06 6.23 17.38
N ASN A 198 13.53 7.43 17.22
CA ASN A 198 13.54 8.11 15.93
C ASN A 198 14.97 8.36 15.45
N ARG A 199 15.17 8.20 14.17
CA ARG A 199 16.40 8.58 13.47
C ARG A 199 16.05 9.59 12.38
N ILE A 200 16.78 10.69 12.37
CA ILE A 200 16.75 11.60 11.25
C ILE A 200 17.52 10.96 10.11
N MET A 201 16.95 11.01 8.93
CA MET A 201 17.46 10.32 7.74
C MET A 201 17.95 11.35 6.72
N ARG A 202 18.95 10.96 5.95
CA ARG A 202 19.37 11.64 4.73
C ARG A 202 18.87 10.85 3.53
N CYS A 203 18.36 11.56 2.54
CA CYS A 203 17.96 10.99 1.25
C CYS A 203 18.80 11.60 0.14
N THR A 204 19.54 10.77 -0.57
CA THR A 204 20.23 11.13 -1.82
C THR A 204 19.40 10.63 -2.99
N LYS A 205 19.16 11.50 -3.95
CA LYS A 205 18.43 11.21 -5.20
C LYS A 205 19.35 11.43 -6.37
N PHE A 206 19.36 10.50 -7.31
CA PHE A 206 20.18 10.65 -8.51
C PHE A 206 19.56 9.93 -9.71
N THR A 207 19.86 10.47 -10.88
CA THR A 207 19.47 9.91 -12.16
C THR A 207 20.56 9.01 -12.71
N THR A 208 20.18 7.88 -13.25
CA THR A 208 21.08 6.91 -13.88
C THR A 208 20.37 6.21 -15.05
N ASP A 209 20.94 5.15 -15.58
CA ASP A 209 20.38 4.37 -16.68
C ASP A 209 19.99 2.94 -16.27
N TYR A 210 19.33 2.21 -17.17
CA TYR A 210 18.92 0.83 -16.95
C TYR A 210 20.10 -0.14 -16.72
N PRO A 211 21.24 -0.10 -17.45
CA PRO A 211 22.40 -0.91 -17.16
C PRO A 211 22.91 -0.76 -15.73
N PHE A 212 22.99 0.47 -15.23
CA PHE A 212 23.35 0.73 -13.83
C PHE A 212 22.33 0.16 -12.87
N LEU A 213 21.04 0.39 -13.11
CA LEU A 213 19.96 -0.17 -12.29
C LEU A 213 20.07 -1.68 -12.19
N LEU A 214 20.18 -2.38 -13.33
CA LEU A 214 20.26 -3.83 -13.39
C LEU A 214 21.51 -4.36 -12.64
N ALA A 215 22.64 -3.73 -12.81
CA ALA A 215 23.89 -4.16 -12.20
C ALA A 215 23.97 -3.90 -10.68
N HIS A 216 23.28 -2.87 -10.18
CA HIS A 216 23.52 -2.36 -8.83
C HIS A 216 22.32 -2.37 -7.90
N ASN A 217 21.07 -2.54 -8.39
CA ASN A 217 19.88 -2.37 -7.56
C ASN A 217 19.87 -3.30 -6.32
N GLU A 218 20.26 -4.57 -6.47
CA GLU A 218 20.33 -5.49 -5.33
C GLU A 218 21.39 -5.05 -4.31
N ARG A 219 22.60 -4.68 -4.77
CA ARG A 219 23.67 -4.20 -3.91
C ARG A 219 23.26 -2.94 -3.15
N LEU A 220 22.66 -1.97 -3.84
CA LEU A 220 22.18 -0.74 -3.19
C LEU A 220 21.14 -1.05 -2.10
N ASN A 221 20.21 -1.97 -2.36
CA ASN A 221 19.22 -2.37 -1.35
C ASN A 221 19.85 -3.10 -0.14
N ARG A 222 21.01 -3.75 -0.31
CA ARG A 222 21.74 -4.38 0.80
C ARG A 222 22.58 -3.40 1.61
N GLU A 223 23.13 -2.37 0.96
CA GLU A 223 24.04 -1.40 1.55
C GLU A 223 23.33 -0.22 2.24
N HIS A 224 22.12 0.14 1.79
CA HIS A 224 21.36 1.31 2.27
C HIS A 224 20.14 0.89 3.09
N ALA A 225 19.76 1.75 4.04
CA ALA A 225 18.61 1.47 4.92
C ALA A 225 17.30 1.36 4.14
N PHE A 226 17.08 2.28 3.19
CA PHE A 226 15.92 2.25 2.29
C PHE A 226 16.33 2.66 0.89
N VAL A 227 15.84 1.90 -0.11
CA VAL A 227 16.04 2.21 -1.52
C VAL A 227 14.71 2.19 -2.24
N LYS A 228 14.50 3.18 -3.10
CA LYS A 228 13.35 3.25 -3.99
C LYS A 228 13.80 3.68 -5.37
N SER A 229 13.43 2.91 -6.38
CA SER A 229 13.82 3.19 -7.75
C SER A 229 12.59 3.36 -8.63
N TRP A 230 12.66 4.28 -9.57
CA TRP A 230 11.74 4.43 -10.68
C TRP A 230 12.49 4.18 -11.97
N TRP A 231 11.98 3.27 -12.77
CA TRP A 231 12.56 2.91 -14.04
C TRP A 231 11.62 3.28 -15.18
N PHE A 232 12.06 4.23 -16.00
CA PHE A 232 11.38 4.70 -17.20
C PHE A 232 11.80 3.81 -18.37
N ALA A 233 11.16 2.65 -18.52
CA ALA A 233 11.61 1.60 -19.41
C ALA A 233 11.66 2.00 -20.88
N TRP A 234 10.87 3.01 -21.29
CA TRP A 234 10.85 3.50 -22.69
C TRP A 234 11.97 4.46 -23.05
N THR A 235 12.63 5.08 -22.09
CA THR A 235 13.81 5.94 -22.31
C THR A 235 15.09 5.27 -21.82
N GLY A 236 14.96 4.29 -20.92
CA GLY A 236 16.09 3.64 -20.26
C GLY A 236 16.64 4.39 -19.06
N GLU A 237 16.09 5.58 -18.71
CA GLU A 237 16.48 6.28 -17.49
C GLU A 237 15.90 5.63 -16.26
N SER A 238 16.65 5.77 -15.17
CA SER A 238 16.24 5.36 -13.83
C SER A 238 16.52 6.47 -12.83
N HIS A 239 15.66 6.63 -11.84
CA HIS A 239 15.84 7.59 -10.76
C HIS A 239 15.80 6.86 -9.42
N ILE A 240 16.87 6.99 -8.64
CA ILE A 240 17.10 6.20 -7.43
C ILE A 240 17.16 7.12 -6.22
N TRP A 241 16.44 6.73 -5.16
CA TRP A 241 16.53 7.33 -3.84
C TRP A 241 17.23 6.37 -2.90
N LEU A 242 18.31 6.84 -2.29
CA LEU A 242 19.02 6.16 -1.20
C LEU A 242 18.76 6.91 0.09
N VAL A 243 18.29 6.21 1.11
CA VAL A 243 17.93 6.81 2.40
C VAL A 243 18.66 6.08 3.51
N ASP A 244 19.48 6.84 4.26
CA ASP A 244 20.32 6.35 5.35
C ASP A 244 20.21 7.25 6.58
N PRO A 245 20.63 6.81 7.77
CA PRO A 245 20.76 7.69 8.92
C PRO A 245 21.63 8.91 8.58
N ALA A 246 21.15 10.09 8.94
CA ALA A 246 21.87 11.34 8.75
C ALA A 246 23.05 11.43 9.73
N SER A 247 24.12 12.16 9.33
CA SER A 247 25.24 12.47 10.20
C SER A 247 24.82 13.40 11.36
N GLU A 248 25.64 13.49 12.39
CA GLU A 248 25.38 14.40 13.52
C GLU A 248 25.26 15.87 13.08
N GLU A 249 26.07 16.29 12.11
CA GLU A 249 26.01 17.64 11.54
C GLU A 249 24.68 17.87 10.79
N GLU A 250 24.24 16.93 9.99
CA GLU A 250 22.95 16.97 9.26
C GLU A 250 21.78 17.00 10.24
N VAL A 251 21.82 16.20 11.30
CA VAL A 251 20.83 16.20 12.38
C VAL A 251 20.77 17.57 13.07
N ALA A 252 21.92 18.16 13.38
CA ALA A 252 22.00 19.46 14.01
C ALA A 252 21.39 20.55 13.11
N ARG A 253 21.70 20.54 11.81
CA ARG A 253 21.10 21.46 10.82
C ARG A 253 19.60 21.29 10.72
N TYR A 254 19.11 20.04 10.62
CA TYR A 254 17.68 19.74 10.58
C TYR A 254 16.95 20.29 11.81
N ARG A 255 17.49 20.06 13.00
CA ARG A 255 16.91 20.55 14.26
C ARG A 255 16.91 22.08 14.35
N ALA A 256 17.93 22.73 13.84
CA ALA A 256 18.02 24.19 13.77
C ALA A 256 17.02 24.80 12.75
N GLY A 257 16.73 24.08 11.68
CA GLY A 257 15.78 24.49 10.63
C GLY A 257 14.31 24.20 10.93
N GLY A 258 14.00 23.49 12.02
CA GLY A 258 12.63 23.14 12.40
C GLY A 258 12.19 21.76 11.92
N SER A 259 10.87 21.53 11.83
CA SER A 259 10.26 20.23 11.52
C SER A 259 10.24 19.85 10.03
N GLU A 260 10.58 20.75 9.13
CA GLU A 260 10.60 20.49 7.68
C GLU A 260 11.94 19.90 7.24
N PRO A 261 11.95 18.97 6.27
CA PRO A 261 13.18 18.48 5.70
C PRO A 261 14.02 19.60 5.09
N LEU A 262 15.31 19.60 5.33
CA LEU A 262 16.23 20.48 4.61
C LEU A 262 16.38 19.97 3.19
N LEU A 263 15.91 20.77 2.23
CA LEU A 263 16.04 20.52 0.81
C LEU A 263 17.24 21.32 0.29
N LEU A 264 18.37 20.66 0.10
CA LEU A 264 19.44 21.23 -0.69
C LEU A 264 19.13 20.89 -2.16
N GLU A 265 18.82 21.91 -2.91
CA GLU A 265 18.36 21.77 -4.28
C GLU A 265 19.54 21.44 -5.22
N GLY A 266 19.59 20.20 -5.69
CA GLY A 266 20.42 19.82 -6.83
C GLY A 266 19.76 20.17 -8.16
N ASP A 267 20.52 20.19 -9.22
CA ASP A 267 20.00 20.30 -10.58
C ASP A 267 19.42 18.95 -11.02
N ILE A 268 18.31 18.99 -11.76
CA ILE A 268 17.77 17.78 -12.39
C ILE A 268 18.63 17.43 -13.61
N ASP A 269 18.91 16.15 -13.79
CA ASP A 269 19.56 15.67 -15.01
C ASP A 269 18.72 15.99 -16.24
N ALA A 270 19.36 16.51 -17.30
CA ALA A 270 18.66 16.94 -18.51
C ALA A 270 17.87 15.80 -19.19
N ARG A 271 18.38 14.57 -19.13
CA ARG A 271 17.70 13.39 -19.68
C ARG A 271 16.43 13.10 -18.86
N MET A 272 16.52 13.13 -17.53
CA MET A 272 15.37 12.92 -16.65
C MET A 272 14.34 14.03 -16.85
N ASN A 273 14.75 15.28 -17.00
CA ASN A 273 13.81 16.37 -17.27
C ASN A 273 13.02 16.14 -18.57
N ALA A 274 13.70 15.76 -19.65
CA ALA A 274 13.06 15.43 -20.91
C ALA A 274 12.13 14.21 -20.79
N THR A 275 12.54 13.20 -20.02
CA THR A 275 11.74 12.01 -19.75
C THR A 275 10.46 12.34 -18.98
N ILE A 276 10.55 13.21 -17.96
CA ILE A 276 9.39 13.65 -17.18
C ILE A 276 8.43 14.44 -18.07
N ASP A 277 8.92 15.38 -18.86
CA ASP A 277 8.08 16.18 -19.75
C ASP A 277 7.35 15.30 -20.78
N ALA A 278 8.07 14.35 -21.41
CA ALA A 278 7.46 13.42 -22.35
C ALA A 278 6.44 12.50 -21.67
N THR A 279 6.71 12.06 -20.45
CA THR A 279 5.80 11.23 -19.66
C THR A 279 4.50 11.98 -19.34
N LEU A 280 4.59 13.22 -18.87
CA LEU A 280 3.43 14.04 -18.51
C LEU A 280 2.58 14.38 -19.73
N GLN A 281 3.22 14.71 -20.85
CA GLN A 281 2.51 14.95 -22.10
C GLN A 281 1.79 13.71 -22.60
N LYS A 282 2.43 12.53 -22.51
CA LYS A 282 1.82 11.27 -22.86
C LYS A 282 0.62 10.95 -21.94
N MET A 283 0.79 11.07 -20.63
CA MET A 283 -0.27 10.83 -19.65
C MET A 283 -1.48 11.72 -19.90
N ALA A 284 -1.28 13.03 -20.10
CA ALA A 284 -2.38 13.96 -20.39
C ALA A 284 -3.11 13.60 -21.68
N LYS A 285 -2.39 13.19 -22.72
CA LYS A 285 -2.98 12.74 -24.00
C LYS A 285 -3.77 11.44 -23.84
N ASP A 286 -3.19 10.46 -23.16
CA ASP A 286 -3.77 9.12 -23.04
C ASP A 286 -4.99 9.12 -22.11
N THR A 287 -4.95 9.87 -21.01
CA THR A 287 -6.05 9.97 -20.05
C THR A 287 -7.07 11.05 -20.38
N LYS A 288 -6.76 11.97 -21.29
CA LYS A 288 -7.56 13.18 -21.60
C LYS A 288 -7.86 14.03 -20.36
N ASP A 289 -6.97 13.97 -19.36
CA ASP A 289 -7.09 14.72 -18.11
C ASP A 289 -6.11 15.89 -18.10
N GLU A 290 -6.64 17.10 -18.29
CA GLU A 290 -5.82 18.34 -18.29
C GLU A 290 -5.20 18.61 -16.91
N ALA A 291 -5.77 18.08 -15.82
CA ALA A 291 -5.21 18.26 -14.49
C ALA A 291 -3.86 17.55 -14.34
N LEU A 292 -3.62 16.46 -15.06
CA LEU A 292 -2.31 15.79 -15.05
C LEU A 292 -1.21 16.67 -15.67
N ALA A 293 -1.53 17.54 -16.59
CA ALA A 293 -0.58 18.52 -17.12
C ALA A 293 -0.19 19.59 -16.07
N GLY A 294 -1.09 19.86 -15.10
CA GLY A 294 -0.84 20.80 -14.00
C GLY A 294 0.07 20.25 -12.89
N GLU A 295 0.36 18.95 -12.88
CA GLU A 295 1.21 18.31 -11.86
C GLU A 295 2.70 18.31 -12.18
N HIS A 296 3.11 19.00 -13.22
CA HIS A 296 4.49 19.08 -13.69
C HIS A 296 5.46 19.45 -12.55
N PHE A 297 5.12 20.45 -11.76
CA PHE A 297 6.00 20.94 -10.68
C PHE A 297 6.29 19.88 -9.62
N GLU A 298 5.26 19.19 -9.11
CA GLU A 298 5.45 18.15 -8.08
C GLU A 298 6.19 16.92 -8.66
N THR A 299 5.97 16.59 -9.92
CA THR A 299 6.65 15.49 -10.59
C THR A 299 8.12 15.82 -10.81
N VAL A 300 8.44 17.02 -11.30
CA VAL A 300 9.83 17.49 -11.43
C VAL A 300 10.54 17.49 -10.09
N ARG A 301 9.91 18.04 -9.04
CA ARG A 301 10.46 18.03 -7.68
C ARG A 301 10.74 16.63 -7.15
N ARG A 302 9.88 15.65 -7.46
CA ARG A 302 10.07 14.26 -7.05
C ARG A 302 11.32 13.64 -7.66
N PHE A 303 11.58 13.91 -8.93
CA PHE A 303 12.68 13.33 -9.71
C PHE A 303 13.88 14.27 -9.85
N LYS A 304 13.91 15.37 -9.12
CA LYS A 304 15.06 16.27 -9.06
C LYS A 304 16.19 15.59 -8.30
N ASP A 305 17.40 15.58 -8.85
CA ASP A 305 18.58 15.11 -8.15
C ASP A 305 18.86 15.97 -6.91
N ALA A 306 19.25 15.34 -5.82
CA ALA A 306 19.56 16.01 -4.58
C ALA A 306 20.52 15.15 -3.75
N SER A 307 21.52 15.73 -3.10
CA SER A 307 22.51 15.00 -2.32
C SER A 307 22.20 14.90 -0.83
N ASP A 308 21.37 15.79 -0.30
CA ASP A 308 21.19 15.96 1.15
C ASP A 308 19.79 16.46 1.57
N LEU A 309 18.77 15.76 1.13
CA LEU A 309 17.44 15.91 1.67
C LEU A 309 17.41 15.27 3.06
N VAL A 310 17.35 16.07 4.12
CA VAL A 310 17.39 15.60 5.51
C VAL A 310 16.03 15.76 6.16
N GLY A 311 15.57 14.74 6.89
CA GLY A 311 14.31 14.81 7.59
C GLY A 311 13.90 13.51 8.27
N ASN A 312 12.71 13.52 8.84
CA ASN A 312 12.09 12.31 9.36
C ASN A 312 11.73 11.36 8.21
N VAL A 313 11.85 10.06 8.44
CA VAL A 313 11.57 9.04 7.42
C VAL A 313 10.18 9.19 6.80
N TYR A 314 9.19 9.58 7.59
CA TYR A 314 7.82 9.79 7.10
C TYR A 314 7.71 11.02 6.18
N GLN A 315 8.41 12.10 6.50
CA GLN A 315 8.47 13.30 5.66
C GLN A 315 9.18 13.05 4.33
N ILE A 316 10.20 12.20 4.33
CA ILE A 316 10.95 11.85 3.13
C ILE A 316 10.16 10.89 2.24
N LEU A 317 9.58 9.83 2.79
CA LEU A 317 9.04 8.70 2.02
C LEU A 317 7.53 8.77 1.79
N CYS A 318 6.74 9.35 2.71
CA CYS A 318 5.30 9.51 2.51
C CYS A 318 5.00 10.65 1.55
N LYS A 319 4.29 10.34 0.48
CA LYS A 319 3.84 11.29 -0.54
C LYS A 319 2.34 11.12 -0.77
N GLY A 320 1.68 12.15 -1.26
CA GLY A 320 0.30 12.04 -1.70
C GLY A 320 0.17 11.26 -3.02
N ILE A 321 -1.05 10.83 -3.31
CA ILE A 321 -1.42 10.29 -4.62
C ILE A 321 -2.16 11.39 -5.36
N PRO A 322 -1.66 11.86 -6.51
CA PRO A 322 -2.16 13.08 -7.14
C PRO A 322 -3.51 12.90 -7.81
N ALA A 323 -3.73 11.81 -8.52
CA ALA A 323 -4.93 11.61 -9.34
C ALA A 323 -5.46 10.17 -9.25
N PRO A 324 -6.75 9.96 -9.54
CA PRO A 324 -7.32 8.62 -9.63
C PRO A 324 -6.55 7.74 -10.61
N GLN A 325 -6.23 6.53 -10.16
CA GLN A 325 -5.40 5.58 -10.89
C GLN A 325 -5.77 4.16 -10.52
N ILE A 326 -5.40 3.21 -11.34
CA ILE A 326 -5.28 1.80 -10.99
C ILE A 326 -3.80 1.47 -10.83
N ASN A 327 -3.45 0.87 -9.72
CA ASN A 327 -2.08 0.49 -9.39
C ASN A 327 -2.04 -1.03 -9.21
N CYS A 328 -1.11 -1.67 -9.88
CA CYS A 328 -0.74 -3.06 -9.69
C CYS A 328 0.66 -3.12 -9.08
N GLU A 329 0.92 -4.14 -8.30
CA GLU A 329 2.24 -4.38 -7.72
C GLU A 329 2.41 -5.88 -7.53
N VAL A 330 3.48 -6.43 -8.08
CA VAL A 330 3.82 -7.84 -8.01
C VAL A 330 5.17 -8.00 -7.33
N ALA A 331 5.22 -8.84 -6.30
CA ALA A 331 6.47 -9.22 -5.64
C ALA A 331 7.08 -10.42 -6.34
N VAL A 332 8.35 -10.32 -6.71
CA VAL A 332 9.16 -11.46 -7.14
C VAL A 332 10.21 -11.79 -6.08
N PRO A 333 10.61 -13.06 -5.89
CA PRO A 333 11.74 -13.38 -5.01
C PRO A 333 12.97 -12.54 -5.37
N LEU A 334 13.68 -12.02 -4.38
CA LEU A 334 14.77 -11.07 -4.62
C LEU A 334 15.82 -11.59 -5.61
N HIS A 335 16.14 -12.90 -5.55
CA HIS A 335 17.11 -13.54 -6.45
C HIS A 335 16.63 -13.64 -7.91
N ARG A 336 15.32 -13.40 -8.19
CA ARG A 336 14.73 -13.37 -9.54
C ARG A 336 14.54 -11.93 -10.05
N MET A 337 14.93 -10.92 -9.26
CA MET A 337 14.69 -9.50 -9.58
C MET A 337 15.28 -9.11 -10.94
N ASN A 338 16.54 -9.45 -11.20
CA ASN A 338 17.19 -9.08 -12.47
C ASN A 338 16.51 -9.74 -13.66
N GLU A 339 16.15 -11.02 -13.55
CA GLU A 339 15.41 -11.73 -14.59
C GLU A 339 14.04 -11.08 -14.87
N ALA A 340 13.36 -10.60 -13.82
CA ALA A 340 12.11 -9.88 -13.97
C ALA A 340 12.32 -8.54 -14.71
N LEU A 341 13.37 -7.79 -14.36
CA LEU A 341 13.69 -6.53 -15.05
C LEU A 341 14.04 -6.77 -16.53
N GLU A 342 14.82 -7.79 -16.84
CA GLU A 342 15.16 -8.17 -18.23
C GLU A 342 13.90 -8.61 -19.02
N THR A 343 13.01 -9.36 -18.40
CA THR A 343 11.73 -9.78 -19.00
C THR A 343 10.86 -8.56 -19.33
N LEU A 344 10.73 -7.62 -18.40
CA LEU A 344 9.97 -6.39 -18.60
C LEU A 344 10.61 -5.48 -19.66
N GLN A 345 11.94 -5.41 -19.70
CA GLN A 345 12.66 -4.66 -20.73
C GLN A 345 12.42 -5.23 -22.12
N ALA A 346 12.48 -6.56 -22.27
CA ALA A 346 12.20 -7.23 -23.54
C ALA A 346 10.75 -6.96 -24.00
N TRP A 347 9.80 -7.04 -23.06
CA TRP A 347 8.40 -6.70 -23.36
C TRP A 347 8.24 -5.24 -23.81
N GLN A 348 8.89 -4.29 -23.11
CA GLN A 348 8.83 -2.87 -23.46
C GLN A 348 9.42 -2.61 -24.86
N GLN A 349 10.50 -3.28 -25.23
CA GLN A 349 11.11 -3.16 -26.57
C GLN A 349 10.17 -3.68 -27.66
N ALA A 350 9.42 -4.73 -27.38
CA ALA A 350 8.42 -5.28 -28.29
C ALA A 350 7.12 -4.45 -28.35
N ASN A 351 6.85 -3.64 -27.33
CA ASN A 351 5.62 -2.84 -27.16
C ASN A 351 5.94 -1.34 -26.93
N PRO A 352 6.60 -0.66 -27.88
CA PRO A 352 6.99 0.74 -27.70
C PRO A 352 5.76 1.63 -27.58
N GLY A 353 5.84 2.62 -26.67
CA GLY A 353 4.81 3.63 -26.51
C GLY A 353 3.58 3.21 -25.68
N VAL A 354 3.57 2.01 -25.13
CA VAL A 354 2.43 1.46 -24.34
C VAL A 354 2.42 2.01 -22.91
N LEU A 355 3.57 1.98 -22.21
CA LEU A 355 3.67 2.49 -20.84
C LEU A 355 3.59 4.01 -20.79
N HIS A 356 2.90 4.53 -19.80
CA HIS A 356 2.81 5.96 -19.51
C HIS A 356 3.25 6.33 -18.08
N TYR A 357 3.73 5.37 -17.28
CA TYR A 357 4.28 5.58 -15.96
C TYR A 357 5.48 4.65 -15.72
N PRO A 358 6.52 5.08 -15.00
CA PRO A 358 7.68 4.24 -14.73
C PRO A 358 7.33 3.05 -13.83
N PHE A 359 8.07 1.96 -13.98
CA PHE A 359 8.08 0.91 -12.97
C PHE A 359 8.64 1.46 -11.65
N ILE A 360 8.00 1.06 -10.54
CA ILE A 360 8.45 1.42 -9.20
C ILE A 360 9.02 0.16 -8.56
N LEU A 361 10.28 0.21 -8.16
CA LEU A 361 10.97 -0.91 -7.54
C LEU A 361 11.22 -0.63 -6.06
N ARG A 362 10.83 -1.59 -5.22
CA ARG A 362 11.05 -1.55 -3.78
C ARG A 362 11.36 -2.95 -3.28
N CYS A 363 12.43 -3.12 -2.52
CA CYS A 363 12.75 -4.41 -1.92
C CYS A 363 12.37 -4.41 -0.45
N THR A 364 11.88 -5.54 0.05
CA THR A 364 11.62 -5.74 1.48
C THR A 364 12.20 -7.06 1.96
N GLY A 365 12.51 -7.12 3.25
CA GLY A 365 12.89 -8.34 3.93
C GLY A 365 11.70 -9.29 4.15
N PRO A 366 11.97 -10.46 4.76
CA PRO A 366 10.97 -11.48 5.00
C PRO A 366 9.93 -11.05 6.02
N SER A 367 8.71 -11.55 5.87
CA SER A 367 7.57 -11.38 6.77
C SER A 367 7.10 -12.71 7.35
N LYS A 368 6.42 -12.66 8.50
CA LYS A 368 5.73 -13.81 9.09
C LYS A 368 4.20 -13.77 8.89
N ALA A 369 3.69 -12.78 8.19
CA ALA A 369 2.28 -12.72 7.82
C ALA A 369 1.95 -13.82 6.80
N TRP A 370 0.94 -14.65 7.09
CA TRP A 370 0.65 -15.89 6.34
C TRP A 370 0.31 -15.65 4.86
N LEU A 371 -0.35 -14.55 4.55
CA LEU A 371 -0.74 -14.18 3.18
C LEU A 371 0.23 -13.19 2.52
N SER A 372 1.39 -12.92 3.14
CA SER A 372 2.38 -12.01 2.56
C SER A 372 3.14 -12.68 1.42
N ALA A 373 3.31 -11.97 0.31
CA ALA A 373 4.22 -12.38 -0.77
C ALA A 373 5.69 -12.49 -0.29
N ALA A 374 6.04 -11.78 0.79
CA ALA A 374 7.35 -11.86 1.43
C ALA A 374 7.42 -12.92 2.55
N TYR A 375 6.48 -13.89 2.60
CA TYR A 375 6.50 -14.90 3.65
C TYR A 375 7.82 -15.69 3.62
N ASP A 376 8.61 -15.56 4.71
CA ASP A 376 9.93 -16.20 4.89
C ASP A 376 10.98 -15.94 3.79
N GLN A 377 10.77 -14.92 2.94
CA GLN A 377 11.69 -14.55 1.87
C GLN A 377 11.77 -13.04 1.65
N SER A 378 12.93 -12.57 1.19
CA SER A 378 13.08 -11.21 0.68
C SER A 378 12.53 -11.13 -0.75
N VAL A 379 11.88 -10.02 -1.07
CA VAL A 379 11.26 -9.82 -2.39
C VAL A 379 11.58 -8.44 -2.97
N CYS A 380 11.50 -8.34 -4.28
CA CYS A 380 11.41 -7.08 -5.00
C CYS A 380 9.96 -6.87 -5.46
N TRP A 381 9.35 -5.81 -4.98
CA TRP A 381 8.04 -5.33 -5.41
C TRP A 381 8.21 -4.49 -6.67
N ILE A 382 7.51 -4.87 -7.72
CA ILE A 382 7.50 -4.18 -9.03
C ILE A 382 6.10 -3.58 -9.19
N GLY A 383 6.02 -2.26 -9.00
CA GLY A 383 4.78 -1.50 -9.13
C GLY A 383 4.65 -0.90 -10.53
N PHE A 384 3.45 -0.93 -11.08
CA PHE A 384 3.06 -0.26 -12.31
C PHE A 384 1.62 0.22 -12.22
N LEU A 385 1.30 1.27 -12.93
CA LEU A 385 -0.01 1.90 -12.81
C LEU A 385 -0.50 2.50 -14.13
N VAL A 386 -1.81 2.70 -14.19
CA VAL A 386 -2.47 3.49 -15.23
C VAL A 386 -3.32 4.56 -14.55
N TYR A 387 -3.27 5.78 -15.09
CA TYR A 387 -4.14 6.86 -14.64
C TYR A 387 -5.53 6.74 -15.26
N LEU A 388 -6.51 7.24 -14.53
CA LEU A 388 -7.88 7.41 -15.00
C LEU A 388 -8.10 8.89 -15.34
N ALA A 389 -8.84 9.13 -16.41
CA ALA A 389 -9.34 10.46 -16.71
C ALA A 389 -10.29 10.96 -15.62
N ALA A 390 -10.51 12.27 -15.53
CA ALA A 390 -11.39 12.88 -14.54
C ALA A 390 -12.81 12.33 -14.55
N ASP A 391 -13.30 11.87 -15.71
CA ASP A 391 -14.59 11.19 -15.88
C ASP A 391 -14.58 9.72 -15.46
N GLY A 392 -13.42 9.17 -15.06
CA GLY A 392 -13.22 7.80 -14.63
C GLY A 392 -13.06 6.80 -15.77
N THR A 393 -12.84 7.26 -17.01
CA THR A 393 -12.58 6.37 -18.15
C THR A 393 -11.16 5.84 -18.13
N PHE A 394 -10.98 4.65 -18.70
CA PHE A 394 -9.68 4.03 -18.91
C PHE A 394 -9.10 4.40 -20.27
N VAL A 395 -7.79 4.48 -20.34
CA VAL A 395 -7.09 4.43 -21.63
C VAL A 395 -7.34 3.05 -22.26
N ASN A 396 -7.67 3.02 -23.56
CA ASN A 396 -7.91 1.77 -24.27
C ASN A 396 -6.68 0.84 -24.14
N GLY A 397 -6.94 -0.42 -23.80
CA GLY A 397 -5.89 -1.43 -23.64
C GLY A 397 -5.11 -1.35 -22.32
N SER A 398 -5.38 -0.39 -21.43
CA SER A 398 -4.59 -0.22 -20.20
C SER A 398 -4.76 -1.37 -19.20
N MET A 399 -5.94 -1.96 -19.13
CA MET A 399 -6.19 -3.11 -18.22
C MET A 399 -5.62 -4.40 -18.80
N GLU A 400 -5.64 -4.57 -20.11
CA GLU A 400 -4.97 -5.65 -20.82
C GLU A 400 -3.47 -5.62 -20.60
N GLN A 401 -2.85 -4.44 -20.69
CA GLN A 401 -1.43 -4.25 -20.39
C GLN A 401 -1.10 -4.61 -18.94
N MET A 402 -1.92 -4.19 -17.98
CA MET A 402 -1.72 -4.57 -16.59
C MET A 402 -1.79 -6.07 -16.39
N ARG A 403 -2.66 -6.75 -17.12
CA ARG A 403 -2.75 -8.21 -17.12
C ARG A 403 -1.51 -8.85 -17.74
N GLU A 404 -1.05 -8.36 -18.90
CA GLU A 404 0.15 -8.87 -19.57
C GLU A 404 1.40 -8.75 -18.69
N LEU A 405 1.60 -7.59 -18.05
CA LEU A 405 2.72 -7.38 -17.14
C LEU A 405 2.68 -8.32 -15.94
N GLN A 406 1.51 -8.59 -15.38
CA GLN A 406 1.35 -9.60 -14.33
C GLN A 406 1.71 -10.99 -14.85
N GLN A 407 1.19 -11.36 -16.03
CA GLN A 407 1.43 -12.67 -16.65
C GLN A 407 2.91 -12.96 -16.89
N LEU A 408 3.70 -11.94 -17.24
CA LEU A 408 5.16 -12.07 -17.39
C LEU A 408 5.88 -12.39 -16.08
N LEU A 409 5.36 -11.91 -14.96
CA LEU A 409 5.99 -12.09 -13.65
C LEU A 409 5.58 -13.38 -12.93
N VAL A 410 4.44 -14.00 -13.32
CA VAL A 410 3.96 -15.26 -12.71
C VAL A 410 4.99 -16.40 -12.80
N PRO A 411 5.65 -16.69 -13.96
CA PRO A 411 6.65 -17.76 -14.04
C PRO A 411 7.90 -17.50 -13.19
N LEU A 412 8.09 -16.26 -12.74
CA LEU A 412 9.19 -15.84 -11.88
C LEU A 412 8.87 -15.98 -10.38
N GLY A 413 7.74 -16.61 -10.05
CA GLY A 413 7.24 -16.69 -8.68
C GLY A 413 6.57 -15.39 -8.22
N GLY A 414 6.04 -14.61 -9.17
CA GLY A 414 5.35 -13.36 -8.89
C GLY A 414 4.08 -13.56 -8.08
N ILE A 415 3.93 -12.80 -6.99
CA ILE A 415 2.75 -12.79 -6.12
C ILE A 415 2.21 -11.36 -6.04
N PRO A 416 0.91 -11.13 -6.31
CA PRO A 416 0.35 -9.78 -6.32
C PRO A 416 0.15 -9.24 -4.91
N HIS A 417 0.19 -7.91 -4.78
CA HIS A 417 -0.19 -7.22 -3.54
C HIS A 417 -1.72 -7.13 -3.43
N PHE A 418 -2.32 -7.71 -2.39
CA PHE A 418 -3.79 -7.80 -2.26
C PHE A 418 -4.53 -6.44 -2.13
N GLY A 419 -3.87 -5.37 -1.74
CA GLY A 419 -4.45 -4.02 -1.76
C GLY A 419 -4.40 -3.33 -3.13
N LYS A 420 -3.83 -3.98 -4.14
CA LYS A 420 -3.64 -3.47 -5.50
C LYS A 420 -4.54 -4.21 -6.50
N HIS A 421 -4.53 -3.75 -7.76
CA HIS A 421 -5.19 -4.48 -8.83
C HIS A 421 -4.46 -5.81 -9.09
N LEU A 422 -5.24 -6.88 -9.25
CA LEU A 422 -4.71 -8.19 -9.60
C LEU A 422 -5.65 -8.91 -10.58
N ALA A 423 -5.08 -9.61 -11.55
CA ALA A 423 -5.77 -10.52 -12.43
C ALA A 423 -5.81 -11.91 -11.77
N MET A 424 -6.83 -12.14 -10.95
CA MET A 424 -6.95 -13.25 -10.01
C MET A 424 -6.68 -14.62 -10.64
N ASP A 425 -7.16 -14.82 -11.87
CA ASP A 425 -7.07 -16.08 -12.62
C ASP A 425 -5.66 -16.42 -13.12
N LEU A 426 -4.69 -15.50 -13.00
CA LEU A 426 -3.29 -15.78 -13.34
C LEU A 426 -2.52 -16.50 -12.23
N TYR A 427 -3.03 -16.51 -11.00
CA TYR A 427 -2.27 -16.92 -9.83
C TYR A 427 -2.81 -18.20 -9.20
N ASP A 428 -1.95 -19.18 -8.98
CA ASP A 428 -2.21 -20.35 -8.14
C ASP A 428 -1.81 -20.00 -6.69
N PHE A 429 -2.70 -19.33 -5.96
CA PHE A 429 -2.43 -18.87 -4.59
C PHE A 429 -2.10 -20.01 -3.62
N PRO A 430 -2.77 -21.18 -3.67
CA PRO A 430 -2.37 -22.33 -2.87
C PRO A 430 -0.92 -22.79 -3.06
N ALA A 431 -0.42 -22.74 -4.30
CA ALA A 431 0.97 -23.09 -4.61
C ALA A 431 1.95 -21.97 -4.23
N LEU A 432 1.52 -20.72 -4.33
CA LEU A 432 2.37 -19.53 -4.12
C LEU A 432 2.51 -19.14 -2.65
N LEU A 433 1.48 -19.38 -1.82
CA LEU A 433 1.42 -18.95 -0.42
C LEU A 433 1.46 -20.16 0.52
N PRO A 434 2.59 -20.44 1.18
CA PRO A 434 2.77 -21.68 1.96
C PRO A 434 1.77 -21.88 3.11
N ARG A 435 1.16 -20.79 3.61
CA ARG A 435 0.20 -20.84 4.72
C ARG A 435 -1.25 -20.65 4.27
N TRP A 436 -1.53 -20.79 2.96
CA TRP A 436 -2.86 -20.61 2.39
C TRP A 436 -3.92 -21.52 3.03
N HIS A 437 -3.65 -22.82 3.07
CA HIS A 437 -4.59 -23.78 3.64
C HIS A 437 -4.79 -23.62 5.15
N ASP A 438 -3.72 -23.26 5.87
CA ASP A 438 -3.82 -22.96 7.31
C ASP A 438 -4.70 -21.74 7.56
N PHE A 439 -4.57 -20.71 6.69
CA PHE A 439 -5.41 -19.52 6.76
C PHE A 439 -6.89 -19.86 6.51
N LEU A 440 -7.19 -20.68 5.51
CA LEU A 440 -8.56 -21.11 5.22
C LEU A 440 -9.16 -21.94 6.34
N ALA A 441 -8.38 -22.84 6.94
CA ALA A 441 -8.83 -23.65 8.08
C ALA A 441 -9.19 -22.74 9.28
N LEU A 442 -8.30 -21.79 9.61
CA LEU A 442 -8.54 -20.82 10.68
C LEU A 442 -9.75 -19.93 10.38
N LYS A 443 -9.89 -19.45 9.14
CA LYS A 443 -11.07 -18.68 8.72
C LYS A 443 -12.36 -19.47 8.90
N GLY A 444 -12.38 -20.75 8.50
CA GLY A 444 -13.53 -21.63 8.67
C GLY A 444 -13.89 -21.88 10.14
N GLU A 445 -12.88 -21.91 11.04
CA GLU A 445 -13.09 -22.01 12.49
C GLU A 445 -13.72 -20.74 13.08
N LEU A 446 -13.17 -19.55 12.72
CA LEU A 446 -13.54 -18.28 13.35
C LEU A 446 -14.76 -17.60 12.71
N ASP A 447 -15.03 -17.89 11.46
CA ASP A 447 -16.18 -17.37 10.71
C ASP A 447 -16.83 -18.48 9.85
N PRO A 448 -17.45 -19.48 10.47
CA PRO A 448 -18.01 -20.65 9.77
C PRO A 448 -19.15 -20.27 8.81
N HIS A 449 -19.79 -19.13 9.01
CA HIS A 449 -20.90 -18.66 8.19
C HIS A 449 -20.47 -17.65 7.12
N GLY A 450 -19.17 -17.32 7.02
CA GLY A 450 -18.65 -16.38 6.03
C GLY A 450 -19.21 -14.97 6.14
N ARG A 451 -19.45 -14.50 7.37
CA ARG A 451 -19.99 -13.14 7.64
C ARG A 451 -19.08 -12.04 7.12
N PHE A 452 -17.75 -12.25 7.24
CA PHE A 452 -16.74 -11.31 6.79
C PHE A 452 -16.31 -11.53 5.32
N GLU A 453 -16.95 -12.43 4.61
CA GLU A 453 -16.61 -12.78 3.23
C GLU A 453 -17.61 -12.19 2.26
N ASN A 454 -17.12 -11.43 1.28
CA ASN A 454 -17.92 -11.00 0.14
C ASN A 454 -17.64 -11.93 -1.07
N ARG A 455 -18.40 -11.73 -2.15
CA ARG A 455 -18.29 -12.55 -3.35
C ARG A 455 -16.88 -12.52 -3.94
N TRP A 456 -16.22 -11.37 -4.02
CA TRP A 456 -14.86 -11.27 -4.57
C TRP A 456 -13.84 -12.07 -3.76
N LEU A 457 -13.92 -12.03 -2.42
CA LEU A 457 -13.07 -12.83 -1.55
C LEU A 457 -13.41 -14.33 -1.65
N ALA A 458 -14.69 -14.68 -1.77
CA ALA A 458 -15.09 -16.06 -2.01
C ALA A 458 -14.51 -16.60 -3.30
N ASP A 459 -14.54 -15.81 -4.38
CA ASP A 459 -13.96 -16.18 -5.68
C ASP A 459 -12.42 -16.30 -5.55
N LEU A 460 -11.75 -15.37 -4.84
CA LEU A 460 -10.31 -15.42 -4.59
C LEU A 460 -9.90 -16.70 -3.86
N PHE A 461 -10.62 -17.06 -2.80
CA PHE A 461 -10.27 -18.21 -1.97
C PHE A 461 -10.83 -19.55 -2.50
N ALA A 462 -11.75 -19.54 -3.46
CA ALA A 462 -12.18 -20.71 -4.21
C ALA A 462 -11.24 -21.04 -5.38
N ASN A 463 -10.38 -20.11 -5.78
CA ASN A 463 -9.44 -20.27 -6.88
C ASN A 463 -8.40 -21.33 -6.48
N ARG A 464 -8.47 -22.51 -7.14
CA ARG A 464 -7.67 -23.70 -6.89
C ARG A 464 -6.60 -23.82 -7.93
#